data_2063ebdccc5c62329d4c0c571e421deb
#
_entry.id   2063ebdccc5c62329d4c0c571e421deb
#
_cell.length_a   1.000
_cell.length_b   1.000
_cell.length_c   1.000
_cell.angle_alpha   90.00
_cell.angle_beta   90.00
_cell.angle_gamma   90.00
#
_symmetry.space_group_name_H-M   'P 1'
#
loop_
_entity.id
_entity.type
_entity.pdbx_description
1 polymer ?
#
loop_
_entity_poly.entity_id
_entity_poly.type
_entity_poly.pdbx_seq_one_letter_code
_entity_poly.pdbx_strand_id
1 'polypeptide(L)'
;MIVGPCTVITGGAEPQVHEGAAVRIVGSHIANIGGAGDLAHAYPNETLWPARDRVVMPGFVNTHAHLARHLARGLGLRTPTEWRAYDRALSTEDVSRAVSAALVEGLRHGVTTVVDFHRSGACLDLSLSEVMGAADRVGVRVATCYGAAEDDTPLERRAAIDESVGFAKELSRKRQGRLRGMLGVQATSLRGIETLLAETLEAAGGHYAVHVDLALDLTPAERWNRPNVLPADAKPALWAHAERAPRDLLSAVRDRGDALSASGVNAAAALMRESDLAWGSDDGVNAPPLPEGPPLPRMAEAHYRRLYVHGARWAADHFGEELGVIAPGAPADLVMLDYRPATELSNRTFLHHLTTGLLRSSVSGVMVAGNVVMDNGVLVTVDEREVATRARECSARVWKRIA
;
A
#
# COMPACT_ATOMS: atom_id res chain seq x y z
N MET A 1 20.08 -12.64 -11.84
CA MET A 1 20.11 -13.11 -10.42
C MET A 1 19.12 -14.27 -10.27
N ILE A 2 19.45 -15.27 -9.47
CA ILE A 2 18.56 -16.39 -9.14
C ILE A 2 18.29 -16.35 -7.63
N VAL A 3 17.01 -16.33 -7.23
CA VAL A 3 16.57 -16.42 -5.82
C VAL A 3 16.18 -17.85 -5.53
N GLY A 4 16.87 -18.53 -4.63
CA GLY A 4 16.59 -19.94 -4.32
C GLY A 4 17.81 -20.72 -3.83
N PRO A 5 17.68 -22.07 -3.64
CA PRO A 5 16.41 -22.83 -3.66
C PRO A 5 15.47 -22.43 -2.54
N CYS A 6 14.14 -22.49 -2.77
CA CYS A 6 13.13 -22.11 -1.78
C CYS A 6 11.79 -22.78 -2.10
N THR A 7 10.80 -22.58 -1.23
CA THR A 7 9.40 -22.76 -1.60
C THR A 7 8.86 -21.45 -2.18
N VAL A 8 8.38 -21.46 -3.40
CA VAL A 8 7.79 -20.31 -4.09
C VAL A 8 6.27 -20.41 -4.01
N ILE A 9 5.61 -19.34 -3.56
CA ILE A 9 4.16 -19.18 -3.62
C ILE A 9 3.87 -18.07 -4.61
N THR A 10 3.19 -18.38 -5.73
CA THR A 10 3.09 -17.47 -6.87
C THR A 10 2.21 -16.23 -6.64
N GLY A 11 1.33 -16.24 -5.65
CA GLY A 11 0.36 -15.15 -5.47
C GLY A 11 -0.74 -15.12 -6.54
N GLY A 12 -1.34 -13.95 -6.77
CA GLY A 12 -2.42 -13.77 -7.73
C GLY A 12 -3.75 -14.37 -7.29
N ALA A 13 -4.70 -14.52 -8.24
CA ALA A 13 -6.04 -15.04 -7.93
C ALA A 13 -6.04 -16.54 -7.58
N GLU A 14 -5.12 -17.29 -8.15
CA GLU A 14 -4.96 -18.74 -7.99
C GLU A 14 -3.52 -19.11 -7.64
N PRO A 15 -3.13 -18.94 -6.37
CA PRO A 15 -1.75 -19.16 -5.94
C PRO A 15 -1.33 -20.62 -6.07
N GLN A 16 -0.10 -20.84 -6.51
CA GLN A 16 0.51 -22.16 -6.59
C GLN A 16 1.72 -22.22 -5.65
N VAL A 17 1.93 -23.39 -5.05
CA VAL A 17 3.07 -23.69 -4.18
C VAL A 17 4.04 -24.58 -4.92
N HIS A 18 5.29 -24.14 -5.07
CA HIS A 18 6.37 -24.86 -5.73
C HIS A 18 7.53 -25.08 -4.74
N GLU A 19 7.71 -26.31 -4.29
CA GLU A 19 8.84 -26.70 -3.45
C GLU A 19 10.12 -26.90 -4.27
N GLY A 20 11.28 -26.59 -3.67
CA GLY A 20 12.57 -26.75 -4.35
C GLY A 20 12.77 -25.88 -5.58
N ALA A 21 11.96 -24.84 -5.70
CA ALA A 21 11.95 -23.92 -6.83
C ALA A 21 12.97 -22.79 -6.66
N ALA A 22 13.15 -22.02 -7.73
CA ALA A 22 13.85 -20.76 -7.74
C ALA A 22 13.17 -19.77 -8.69
N VAL A 23 13.44 -18.48 -8.49
CA VAL A 23 12.95 -17.37 -9.32
C VAL A 23 14.17 -16.71 -9.96
N ARG A 24 14.20 -16.66 -11.28
CA ARG A 24 15.23 -15.93 -12.04
C ARG A 24 14.76 -14.52 -12.35
N ILE A 25 15.59 -13.54 -12.07
CA ILE A 25 15.30 -12.11 -12.23
C ILE A 25 16.31 -11.50 -13.21
N VAL A 26 15.79 -10.74 -14.18
CA VAL A 26 16.57 -9.98 -15.15
C VAL A 26 16.12 -8.51 -15.10
N GLY A 27 17.03 -7.62 -14.76
CA GLY A 27 16.70 -6.23 -14.50
C GLY A 27 15.69 -6.11 -13.35
N SER A 28 14.55 -5.48 -13.60
CA SER A 28 13.48 -5.28 -12.62
C SER A 28 12.40 -6.36 -12.64
N HIS A 29 12.48 -7.35 -13.53
CA HIS A 29 11.39 -8.30 -13.79
C HIS A 29 11.78 -9.75 -13.56
N ILE A 30 10.78 -10.55 -13.25
CA ILE A 30 10.87 -12.01 -13.18
C ILE A 30 10.97 -12.56 -14.61
N ALA A 31 12.03 -13.30 -14.88
CA ALA A 31 12.23 -13.91 -16.19
C ALA A 31 11.74 -15.37 -16.23
N ASN A 32 11.99 -16.13 -15.15
CA ASN A 32 11.65 -17.55 -15.09
C ASN A 32 11.32 -17.96 -13.66
N ILE A 33 10.49 -19.00 -13.54
CA ILE A 33 10.26 -19.78 -12.32
C ILE A 33 10.47 -21.25 -12.69
N GLY A 34 11.16 -22.01 -11.86
CA GLY A 34 11.40 -23.42 -12.15
C GLY A 34 12.17 -24.14 -11.07
N GLY A 35 12.52 -25.40 -11.30
CA GLY A 35 13.37 -26.15 -10.40
C GLY A 35 14.71 -25.44 -10.16
N ALA A 36 15.15 -25.33 -8.92
CA ALA A 36 16.36 -24.58 -8.60
C ALA A 36 17.60 -25.15 -9.27
N GLY A 37 17.71 -26.49 -9.39
CA GLY A 37 18.79 -27.17 -10.09
C GLY A 37 18.80 -26.87 -11.58
N ASP A 38 17.63 -26.86 -12.22
CA ASP A 38 17.49 -26.60 -13.65
C ASP A 38 17.90 -25.17 -13.99
N LEU A 39 17.43 -24.20 -13.19
CA LEU A 39 17.80 -22.80 -13.39
C LEU A 39 19.29 -22.54 -13.13
N ALA A 40 19.87 -23.15 -12.10
CA ALA A 40 21.31 -23.04 -11.84
C ALA A 40 22.15 -23.64 -12.96
N HIS A 41 21.70 -24.77 -13.54
CA HIS A 41 22.36 -25.39 -14.67
C HIS A 41 22.25 -24.55 -15.97
N ALA A 42 21.06 -24.01 -16.22
CA ALA A 42 20.82 -23.20 -17.43
C ALA A 42 21.49 -21.81 -17.38
N TYR A 43 21.72 -21.27 -16.18
CA TYR A 43 22.29 -19.94 -15.98
C TYR A 43 23.43 -19.93 -14.95
N PRO A 44 24.55 -20.64 -15.22
CA PRO A 44 25.61 -20.89 -14.22
C PRO A 44 26.38 -19.62 -13.80
N ASN A 45 26.31 -18.56 -14.59
CA ASN A 45 27.03 -17.30 -14.33
C ASN A 45 26.16 -16.24 -13.60
N GLU A 46 24.90 -16.56 -13.28
CA GLU A 46 24.05 -15.60 -12.56
C GLU A 46 24.31 -15.63 -11.06
N THR A 47 24.27 -14.44 -10.46
CA THR A 47 24.40 -14.28 -9.00
C THR A 47 23.25 -15.02 -8.31
N LEU A 48 23.59 -15.80 -7.28
CA LEU A 48 22.61 -16.47 -6.44
C LEU A 48 22.28 -15.59 -5.22
N TRP A 49 20.98 -15.36 -4.97
CA TRP A 49 20.47 -14.87 -3.68
C TRP A 49 19.92 -16.07 -2.89
N PRO A 50 20.65 -16.56 -1.87
CA PRO A 50 20.30 -17.80 -1.20
C PRO A 50 18.99 -17.70 -0.42
N ALA A 51 18.08 -18.64 -0.63
CA ALA A 51 16.77 -18.68 0.02
C ALA A 51 16.42 -20.08 0.58
N ARG A 52 17.45 -20.88 0.91
CA ARG A 52 17.26 -22.26 1.43
C ARG A 52 16.42 -22.23 2.71
N ASP A 53 15.45 -23.16 2.78
CA ASP A 53 14.52 -23.32 3.91
C ASP A 53 13.64 -22.07 4.17
N ARG A 54 13.38 -21.27 3.13
CA ARG A 54 12.55 -20.06 3.17
C ARG A 54 11.39 -20.18 2.20
N VAL A 55 10.37 -19.36 2.45
CA VAL A 55 9.25 -19.17 1.53
C VAL A 55 9.38 -17.82 0.85
N VAL A 56 9.30 -17.82 -0.48
CA VAL A 56 9.30 -16.60 -1.30
C VAL A 56 7.90 -16.37 -1.84
N MET A 57 7.37 -15.17 -1.60
CA MET A 57 6.03 -14.72 -1.98
C MET A 57 6.10 -13.34 -2.63
N PRO A 58 5.04 -12.90 -3.35
CA PRO A 58 4.92 -11.50 -3.73
C PRO A 58 4.87 -10.59 -2.48
N GLY A 59 5.40 -9.37 -2.60
CA GLY A 59 5.26 -8.37 -1.55
C GLY A 59 3.82 -7.90 -1.37
N PHE A 60 3.48 -7.43 -0.17
CA PHE A 60 2.15 -6.91 0.15
C PHE A 60 1.93 -5.53 -0.45
N VAL A 61 0.68 -5.27 -0.85
CA VAL A 61 0.19 -3.97 -1.32
C VAL A 61 -0.69 -3.37 -0.23
N ASN A 62 -0.22 -2.30 0.41
CA ASN A 62 -1.00 -1.47 1.32
C ASN A 62 -1.72 -0.39 0.50
N THR A 63 -3.03 -0.48 0.39
CA THR A 63 -3.82 0.39 -0.48
C THR A 63 -4.25 1.71 0.16
N HIS A 64 -4.02 1.90 1.46
CA HIS A 64 -4.32 3.16 2.13
C HIS A 64 -3.48 3.31 3.40
N ALA A 65 -2.66 4.34 3.41
CA ALA A 65 -1.85 4.71 4.57
C ALA A 65 -1.70 6.24 4.64
N HIS A 66 -1.50 6.76 5.85
CA HIS A 66 -1.07 8.12 6.11
C HIS A 66 0.38 8.09 6.62
N LEU A 67 1.34 7.93 5.71
CA LEU A 67 2.76 7.72 6.07
C LEU A 67 3.34 8.82 6.96
N ALA A 68 2.95 10.08 6.72
CA ALA A 68 3.42 11.22 7.50
C ALA A 68 2.89 11.21 8.95
N ARG A 69 1.80 10.50 9.24
CA ARG A 69 1.23 10.35 10.59
C ARG A 69 1.97 9.34 11.47
N HIS A 70 2.99 8.67 10.94
CA HIS A 70 3.79 7.70 11.71
C HIS A 70 4.40 8.28 13.00
N LEU A 71 4.77 9.56 13.02
CA LEU A 71 5.31 10.23 14.22
C LEU A 71 4.24 10.58 15.28
N ALA A 72 2.96 10.41 14.97
CA ALA A 72 1.86 10.60 15.94
C ALA A 72 1.68 9.39 16.87
N ARG A 73 2.36 8.27 16.59
CA ARG A 73 2.23 7.05 17.42
C ARG A 73 2.61 7.34 18.87
N GLY A 74 1.69 7.06 19.77
CA GLY A 74 1.85 7.34 21.22
C GLY A 74 1.14 8.62 21.69
N LEU A 75 0.70 9.51 20.79
CA LEU A 75 -0.10 10.70 21.16
C LEU A 75 -1.56 10.37 21.51
N GLY A 76 -2.08 9.24 21.00
CA GLY A 76 -3.48 8.83 21.25
C GLY A 76 -4.52 9.77 20.64
N LEU A 77 -4.20 10.38 19.50
CA LEU A 77 -5.12 11.26 18.76
C LEU A 77 -6.38 10.49 18.35
N ARG A 78 -7.56 11.09 18.52
CA ARG A 78 -8.85 10.41 18.31
C ARG A 78 -9.83 11.19 17.46
N THR A 79 -9.69 12.51 17.41
CA THR A 79 -10.65 13.39 16.74
C THR A 79 -10.07 13.95 15.44
N PRO A 80 -10.92 14.28 14.44
CA PRO A 80 -10.49 14.94 13.22
C PRO A 80 -9.75 16.27 13.50
N THR A 81 -10.15 17.00 14.54
CA THR A 81 -9.49 18.25 14.93
C THR A 81 -8.06 18.03 15.42
N GLU A 82 -7.83 16.99 16.24
CA GLU A 82 -6.48 16.61 16.71
C GLU A 82 -5.58 16.17 15.54
N TRP A 83 -6.10 15.36 14.64
CA TRP A 83 -5.37 14.94 13.45
C TRP A 83 -5.03 16.12 12.54
N ARG A 84 -5.95 17.08 12.38
CA ARG A 84 -5.68 18.30 11.62
C ARG A 84 -4.60 19.16 12.29
N ALA A 85 -4.62 19.29 13.60
CA ALA A 85 -3.59 20.02 14.34
C ALA A 85 -2.21 19.36 14.17
N TYR A 86 -2.17 18.03 14.21
CA TYR A 86 -0.96 17.26 13.94
C TYR A 86 -0.46 17.50 12.51
N ASP A 87 -1.29 17.31 11.49
CA ASP A 87 -0.92 17.48 10.09
C ASP A 87 -0.37 18.89 9.84
N ARG A 88 -1.00 19.92 10.43
CA ARG A 88 -0.52 21.32 10.33
C ARG A 88 0.80 21.60 11.04
N ALA A 89 1.17 20.79 12.00
CA ALA A 89 2.40 20.94 12.76
C ALA A 89 3.64 20.36 12.02
N LEU A 90 3.44 19.58 10.95
CA LEU A 90 4.52 18.95 10.21
C LEU A 90 5.31 19.97 9.37
N SER A 91 6.62 19.95 9.50
CA SER A 91 7.54 20.60 8.57
C SER A 91 7.96 19.63 7.46
N THR A 92 8.62 20.15 6.43
CA THR A 92 9.17 19.36 5.32
C THR A 92 10.11 18.24 5.81
N GLU A 93 10.98 18.54 6.78
CA GLU A 93 11.86 17.54 7.40
C GLU A 93 11.05 16.46 8.13
N ASP A 94 10.01 16.86 8.87
CA ASP A 94 9.18 15.89 9.61
C ASP A 94 8.46 14.93 8.67
N VAL A 95 7.93 15.41 7.55
CA VAL A 95 7.34 14.57 6.50
C VAL A 95 8.35 13.54 6.00
N SER A 96 9.55 13.99 5.59
CA SER A 96 10.60 13.11 5.09
C SER A 96 10.99 12.01 6.08
N ARG A 97 11.11 12.36 7.38
CA ARG A 97 11.50 11.41 8.45
C ARG A 97 10.37 10.47 8.83
N ALA A 98 9.14 10.98 8.92
CA ALA A 98 7.95 10.19 9.19
C ALA A 98 7.74 9.10 8.12
N VAL A 99 7.77 9.52 6.85
CA VAL A 99 7.59 8.62 5.71
C VAL A 99 8.71 7.57 5.66
N SER A 100 9.98 7.98 5.85
CA SER A 100 11.09 7.00 5.90
C SER A 100 10.88 5.95 6.97
N ALA A 101 10.47 6.34 8.18
CA ALA A 101 10.23 5.41 9.29
C ALA A 101 9.05 4.48 9.03
N ALA A 102 7.94 5.01 8.47
CA ALA A 102 6.77 4.21 8.11
C ALA A 102 7.07 3.17 7.01
N LEU A 103 7.88 3.56 6.01
CA LEU A 103 8.27 2.65 4.93
C LEU A 103 9.24 1.57 5.42
N VAL A 104 10.18 1.92 6.29
CA VAL A 104 11.07 0.94 6.95
C VAL A 104 10.26 -0.08 7.75
N GLU A 105 9.26 0.36 8.52
CA GLU A 105 8.35 -0.54 9.22
C GLU A 105 7.61 -1.45 8.23
N GLY A 106 7.10 -0.91 7.12
CA GLY A 106 6.43 -1.69 6.09
C GLY A 106 7.32 -2.79 5.50
N LEU A 107 8.57 -2.49 5.19
CA LEU A 107 9.53 -3.49 4.70
C LEU A 107 9.77 -4.61 5.71
N ARG A 108 9.81 -4.29 7.02
CA ARG A 108 9.90 -5.29 8.10
C ARG A 108 8.73 -6.27 8.11
N HIS A 109 7.60 -5.86 7.55
CA HIS A 109 6.39 -6.65 7.44
C HIS A 109 6.12 -7.16 6.01
N GLY A 110 7.06 -6.95 5.07
CA GLY A 110 6.93 -7.43 3.70
C GLY A 110 6.07 -6.56 2.79
N VAL A 111 5.78 -5.32 3.17
CA VAL A 111 5.07 -4.36 2.32
C VAL A 111 6.03 -3.76 1.31
N THR A 112 5.80 -4.02 0.03
CA THR A 112 6.64 -3.54 -1.08
C THR A 112 6.00 -2.39 -1.85
N THR A 113 4.67 -2.24 -1.72
CA THR A 113 3.90 -1.19 -2.39
C THR A 113 2.96 -0.52 -1.39
N VAL A 114 2.96 0.81 -1.36
CA VAL A 114 2.10 1.62 -0.50
C VAL A 114 1.38 2.68 -1.31
N VAL A 115 0.08 2.84 -1.04
CA VAL A 115 -0.71 3.98 -1.53
C VAL A 115 -0.91 4.93 -0.35
N ASP A 116 -0.25 6.08 -0.42
CA ASP A 116 -0.24 7.09 0.62
C ASP A 116 -1.27 8.18 0.34
N PHE A 117 -1.99 8.58 1.38
CA PHE A 117 -2.87 9.74 1.37
C PHE A 117 -2.25 10.81 2.26
N HIS A 118 -1.57 11.78 1.65
CA HIS A 118 -0.76 12.75 2.37
C HIS A 118 -1.54 14.01 2.76
N ARG A 119 -1.28 14.48 3.98
CA ARG A 119 -1.69 15.80 4.45
C ARG A 119 -0.60 16.41 5.34
N SER A 120 -0.32 17.72 5.13
CA SER A 120 0.63 18.48 5.94
C SER A 120 0.43 19.99 5.70
N GLY A 121 -0.28 20.68 6.58
CA GLY A 121 -0.66 22.08 6.33
C GLY A 121 0.48 23.09 6.34
N ALA A 122 1.56 22.86 7.10
CA ALA A 122 2.66 23.80 7.22
C ALA A 122 3.67 23.74 6.05
N CYS A 123 3.70 22.64 5.31
CA CYS A 123 4.64 22.41 4.20
C CYS A 123 3.91 21.85 2.97
N LEU A 124 2.74 22.41 2.63
CA LEU A 124 1.92 21.94 1.54
C LEU A 124 2.72 21.88 0.24
N ASP A 125 3.36 22.98 -0.14
CA ASP A 125 4.26 23.00 -1.27
C ASP A 125 5.48 22.12 -1.03
N LEU A 126 5.80 21.23 -1.97
CA LEU A 126 6.92 20.26 -1.92
C LEU A 126 6.72 19.06 -0.98
N SER A 127 5.61 18.97 -0.25
CA SER A 127 5.40 17.86 0.67
C SER A 127 5.37 16.50 -0.03
N LEU A 128 4.74 16.42 -1.20
CA LEU A 128 4.72 15.20 -2.01
C LEU A 128 6.11 14.84 -2.56
N SER A 129 6.95 15.83 -2.84
CA SER A 129 8.35 15.60 -3.23
C SER A 129 9.16 14.98 -2.10
N GLU A 130 8.90 15.35 -0.83
CA GLU A 130 9.52 14.72 0.34
C GLU A 130 9.05 13.27 0.56
N VAL A 131 7.75 13.01 0.36
CA VAL A 131 7.21 11.63 0.38
C VAL A 131 7.95 10.77 -0.64
N MET A 132 8.07 11.26 -1.88
CA MET A 132 8.70 10.50 -2.95
C MET A 132 10.21 10.38 -2.78
N GLY A 133 10.88 11.42 -2.28
CA GLY A 133 12.31 11.36 -1.95
C GLY A 133 12.61 10.32 -0.86
N ALA A 134 11.74 10.22 0.15
CA ALA A 134 11.84 9.19 1.18
C ALA A 134 11.60 7.79 0.59
N ALA A 135 10.57 7.63 -0.24
CA ALA A 135 10.25 6.36 -0.92
C ALA A 135 11.40 5.89 -1.82
N ASP A 136 12.03 6.80 -2.54
CA ASP A 136 13.16 6.48 -3.41
C ASP A 136 14.39 6.03 -2.62
N ARG A 137 14.73 6.72 -1.54
CA ARG A 137 15.84 6.34 -0.64
C ARG A 137 15.62 4.99 0.02
N VAL A 138 14.42 4.73 0.53
CA VAL A 138 14.08 3.45 1.19
C VAL A 138 13.97 2.31 0.18
N GLY A 139 13.59 2.60 -1.05
CA GLY A 139 13.51 1.63 -2.13
C GLY A 139 12.12 0.99 -2.29
N VAL A 140 11.05 1.58 -1.74
CA VAL A 140 9.67 1.08 -1.78
C VAL A 140 8.91 1.64 -2.98
N ARG A 141 7.92 0.90 -3.49
CA ARG A 141 6.98 1.39 -4.50
C ARG A 141 5.89 2.22 -3.81
N VAL A 142 5.71 3.47 -4.23
CA VAL A 142 4.73 4.39 -3.62
C VAL A 142 3.91 5.11 -4.67
N ALA A 143 2.59 5.15 -4.46
CA ALA A 143 1.69 6.10 -5.08
C ALA A 143 1.23 7.08 -4.00
N THR A 144 1.24 8.40 -4.25
CA THR A 144 0.81 9.40 -3.27
C THR A 144 -0.02 10.50 -3.91
N CYS A 145 -0.83 11.15 -3.09
CA CYS A 145 -1.61 12.34 -3.42
C CYS A 145 -1.62 13.28 -2.22
N TYR A 146 -1.86 14.57 -2.46
CA TYR A 146 -2.25 15.47 -1.38
C TYR A 146 -3.77 15.48 -1.24
N GLY A 147 -4.30 15.23 -0.04
CA GLY A 147 -5.73 15.17 0.21
C GLY A 147 -6.36 16.56 0.33
N ALA A 148 -7.18 16.96 -0.64
CA ALA A 148 -8.08 18.09 -0.50
C ALA A 148 -9.29 17.65 0.36
N ALA A 149 -9.57 18.35 1.47
CA ALA A 149 -10.62 17.94 2.39
C ALA A 149 -11.87 18.84 2.32
N GLU A 150 -13.02 18.26 2.63
CA GLU A 150 -14.30 18.97 2.62
C GLU A 150 -14.33 20.15 3.59
N ASP A 151 -13.65 20.01 4.71
CA ASP A 151 -13.57 21.01 5.78
C ASP A 151 -12.36 21.96 5.67
N ASP A 152 -11.58 21.90 4.58
CA ASP A 152 -10.58 22.89 4.26
C ASP A 152 -11.24 24.23 3.87
N THR A 153 -10.57 25.34 4.20
CA THR A 153 -10.95 26.64 3.62
C THR A 153 -10.82 26.60 2.11
N PRO A 154 -11.54 27.47 1.36
CA PRO A 154 -11.41 27.48 -0.12
C PRO A 154 -9.96 27.66 -0.62
N LEU A 155 -9.15 28.42 0.12
CA LEU A 155 -7.73 28.63 -0.24
C LEU A 155 -6.89 27.39 0.01
N GLU A 156 -7.03 26.74 1.18
CA GLU A 156 -6.34 25.49 1.51
C GLU A 156 -6.72 24.39 0.53
N ARG A 157 -8.02 24.25 0.22
CA ARG A 157 -8.54 23.27 -0.73
C ARG A 157 -7.94 23.46 -2.12
N ARG A 158 -7.92 24.71 -2.60
CA ARG A 158 -7.34 25.02 -3.90
C ARG A 158 -5.86 24.67 -3.94
N ALA A 159 -5.09 25.03 -2.92
CA ALA A 159 -3.67 24.71 -2.83
C ALA A 159 -3.43 23.20 -2.79
N ALA A 160 -4.24 22.45 -2.04
CA ALA A 160 -4.17 20.99 -1.97
C ALA A 160 -4.45 20.32 -3.34
N ILE A 161 -5.46 20.82 -4.06
CA ILE A 161 -5.77 20.34 -5.41
C ILE A 161 -4.61 20.66 -6.36
N ASP A 162 -4.09 21.89 -6.35
CA ASP A 162 -3.01 22.32 -7.22
C ASP A 162 -1.72 21.52 -6.98
N GLU A 163 -1.36 21.20 -5.72
CA GLU A 163 -0.23 20.33 -5.38
C GLU A 163 -0.42 18.92 -5.94
N SER A 164 -1.58 18.28 -5.69
CA SER A 164 -1.88 16.94 -6.22
C SER A 164 -1.85 16.91 -7.76
N VAL A 165 -2.49 17.88 -8.40
CA VAL A 165 -2.59 17.96 -9.86
C VAL A 165 -1.21 18.20 -10.47
N GLY A 166 -0.43 19.14 -9.93
CA GLY A 166 0.93 19.44 -10.40
C GLY A 166 1.82 18.20 -10.32
N PHE A 167 1.77 17.52 -9.18
CA PHE A 167 2.57 16.33 -8.92
C PHE A 167 2.15 15.13 -9.78
N ALA A 168 0.85 14.86 -9.92
CA ALA A 168 0.35 13.80 -10.80
C ALA A 168 0.73 14.05 -12.27
N LYS A 169 0.67 15.31 -12.74
CA LYS A 169 1.12 15.71 -14.09
C LYS A 169 2.62 15.48 -14.29
N GLU A 170 3.45 15.84 -13.32
CA GLU A 170 4.90 15.63 -13.40
C GLU A 170 5.23 14.14 -13.51
N LEU A 171 4.68 13.31 -12.61
CA LEU A 171 4.99 11.88 -12.59
C LEU A 171 4.37 11.10 -13.75
N SER A 172 3.25 11.57 -14.34
CA SER A 172 2.66 10.94 -15.53
C SER A 172 3.57 11.00 -16.76
N ARG A 173 4.52 11.95 -16.80
CA ARG A 173 5.55 12.06 -17.86
C ARG A 173 6.63 10.99 -17.71
N LYS A 174 6.80 10.42 -16.52
CA LYS A 174 7.74 9.32 -16.22
C LYS A 174 7.00 8.00 -16.43
N ARG A 175 7.17 7.38 -17.59
CA ARG A 175 6.42 6.17 -17.99
C ARG A 175 6.71 4.92 -17.17
N GLN A 176 7.85 4.87 -16.48
CA GLN A 176 8.29 3.69 -15.71
C GLN A 176 8.78 4.11 -14.33
N GLY A 177 8.69 3.20 -13.38
CA GLY A 177 9.28 3.37 -12.06
C GLY A 177 8.32 3.06 -10.90
N ARG A 178 8.90 3.03 -9.72
CA ARG A 178 8.24 2.68 -8.46
C ARG A 178 7.36 3.81 -7.90
N LEU A 179 7.38 5.00 -8.49
CA LEU A 179 6.77 6.19 -7.91
C LEU A 179 5.65 6.71 -8.83
N ARG A 180 4.47 6.99 -8.26
CA ARG A 180 3.29 7.50 -8.99
C ARG A 180 2.61 8.61 -8.21
N GLY A 181 2.07 9.59 -8.93
CA GLY A 181 1.18 10.62 -8.40
C GLY A 181 -0.28 10.31 -8.70
N MET A 182 -1.17 10.72 -7.81
CA MET A 182 -2.61 10.59 -7.92
C MET A 182 -3.29 11.89 -7.48
N LEU A 183 -4.60 11.99 -7.68
CA LEU A 183 -5.43 13.04 -7.08
C LEU A 183 -5.98 12.54 -5.74
N GLY A 184 -6.12 13.40 -4.74
CA GLY A 184 -6.60 13.05 -3.40
C GLY A 184 -7.79 13.90 -2.97
N VAL A 185 -8.87 13.25 -2.49
CA VAL A 185 -10.01 13.93 -1.87
C VAL A 185 -10.43 13.22 -0.60
N GLN A 186 -10.72 14.00 0.47
CA GLN A 186 -11.22 13.50 1.74
C GLN A 186 -12.59 14.10 2.03
N ALA A 187 -13.62 13.28 2.11
CA ALA A 187 -14.98 13.71 2.29
C ALA A 187 -15.60 13.17 3.59
N THR A 188 -16.30 14.03 4.31
CA THR A 188 -17.06 13.70 5.52
C THR A 188 -18.54 13.52 5.25
N SER A 189 -19.02 13.90 4.06
CA SER A 189 -20.42 13.76 3.63
C SER A 189 -20.52 13.24 2.20
N LEU A 190 -21.68 12.69 1.85
CA LEU A 190 -21.94 12.25 0.46
C LEU A 190 -21.91 13.42 -0.53
N ARG A 191 -22.36 14.60 -0.12
CA ARG A 191 -22.30 15.82 -0.94
C ARG A 191 -20.85 16.31 -1.11
N GLY A 192 -20.04 16.18 -0.07
CA GLY A 192 -18.61 16.51 -0.12
C GLY A 192 -17.86 15.71 -1.15
N ILE A 193 -18.17 14.41 -1.30
CA ILE A 193 -17.61 13.56 -2.35
C ILE A 193 -17.83 14.18 -3.73
N GLU A 194 -19.09 14.54 -4.05
CA GLU A 194 -19.44 15.10 -5.36
C GLU A 194 -18.70 16.41 -5.63
N THR A 195 -18.71 17.31 -4.65
CA THR A 195 -18.12 18.64 -4.80
C THR A 195 -16.60 18.55 -5.00
N LEU A 196 -15.91 17.80 -4.13
CA LEU A 196 -14.46 17.67 -4.19
C LEU A 196 -13.98 16.95 -5.45
N LEU A 197 -14.67 15.91 -5.87
CA LEU A 197 -14.35 15.21 -7.10
C LEU A 197 -14.52 16.12 -8.32
N ALA A 198 -15.60 16.90 -8.39
CA ALA A 198 -15.85 17.82 -9.48
C ALA A 198 -14.75 18.90 -9.56
N GLU A 199 -14.45 19.57 -8.44
CA GLU A 199 -13.40 20.61 -8.35
C GLU A 199 -12.02 20.04 -8.73
N THR A 200 -11.68 18.85 -8.24
CA THR A 200 -10.37 18.23 -8.46
C THR A 200 -10.20 17.76 -9.90
N LEU A 201 -11.22 17.15 -10.50
CA LEU A 201 -11.16 16.67 -11.88
C LEU A 201 -11.15 17.84 -12.88
N GLU A 202 -11.91 18.91 -12.61
CA GLU A 202 -11.88 20.14 -13.42
C GLU A 202 -10.47 20.75 -13.41
N ALA A 203 -9.85 20.89 -12.24
CA ALA A 203 -8.48 21.42 -12.11
C ALA A 203 -7.43 20.53 -12.80
N ALA A 204 -7.62 19.22 -12.76
CA ALA A 204 -6.70 18.28 -13.38
C ALA A 204 -6.71 18.38 -14.90
N GLY A 205 -7.87 18.59 -15.51
CA GLY A 205 -8.02 18.68 -16.97
C GLY A 205 -7.52 17.44 -17.69
N GLY A 206 -7.60 16.25 -17.05
CA GLY A 206 -7.08 15.01 -17.60
C GLY A 206 -7.47 13.78 -16.77
N HIS A 207 -7.07 12.61 -17.28
CA HIS A 207 -7.43 11.30 -16.71
C HIS A 207 -6.35 10.82 -15.73
N TYR A 208 -6.50 11.16 -14.46
CA TYR A 208 -5.65 10.71 -13.36
C TYR A 208 -6.41 9.77 -12.43
N ALA A 209 -5.70 8.85 -11.79
CA ALA A 209 -6.30 8.04 -10.74
C ALA A 209 -6.63 8.93 -9.53
N VAL A 210 -7.73 8.63 -8.86
CA VAL A 210 -8.20 9.37 -7.68
C VAL A 210 -8.17 8.44 -6.47
N HIS A 211 -7.62 8.92 -5.37
CA HIS A 211 -7.73 8.31 -4.05
C HIS A 211 -8.81 9.08 -3.27
N VAL A 212 -9.88 8.40 -2.94
CA VAL A 212 -11.00 8.96 -2.15
C VAL A 212 -10.91 8.40 -0.74
N ASP A 213 -10.68 9.27 0.22
CA ASP A 213 -10.72 8.94 1.64
C ASP A 213 -12.12 9.25 2.19
N LEU A 214 -12.85 8.21 2.56
CA LEU A 214 -14.22 8.29 3.06
C LEU A 214 -14.21 8.48 4.59
N ALA A 215 -13.86 9.68 5.05
CA ALA A 215 -13.97 10.07 6.47
C ALA A 215 -15.43 10.35 6.87
N LEU A 216 -16.38 9.55 6.34
CA LEU A 216 -17.81 9.79 6.44
C LEU A 216 -18.34 9.69 7.88
N ASP A 217 -19.14 10.68 8.28
CA ASP A 217 -19.94 10.70 9.49
C ASP A 217 -21.43 10.72 9.08
N LEU A 218 -21.92 9.56 8.62
CA LEU A 218 -23.24 9.42 8.03
C LEU A 218 -24.30 9.05 9.07
N THR A 219 -25.46 9.66 8.95
CA THR A 219 -26.68 9.16 9.62
C THR A 219 -27.21 7.92 8.88
N PRO A 220 -27.90 6.99 9.57
CA PRO A 220 -28.47 5.80 8.95
C PRO A 220 -29.46 6.06 7.81
N ALA A 221 -29.97 7.29 7.69
CA ALA A 221 -30.94 7.71 6.67
C ALA A 221 -30.29 8.18 5.36
N GLU A 222 -29.00 8.55 5.39
CA GLU A 222 -28.32 9.06 4.21
C GLU A 222 -28.14 7.97 3.16
N ARG A 223 -28.41 8.32 1.91
CA ARG A 223 -28.35 7.43 0.74
C ARG A 223 -27.61 8.10 -0.40
N TRP A 224 -26.85 7.30 -1.13
CA TRP A 224 -26.24 7.70 -2.39
C TRP A 224 -27.28 7.61 -3.52
N ASN A 225 -27.66 8.73 -4.11
CA ASN A 225 -28.72 8.79 -5.12
C ASN A 225 -28.20 9.01 -6.54
N ARG A 226 -26.88 8.89 -6.75
CA ARG A 226 -26.26 9.17 -8.04
C ARG A 226 -25.71 7.88 -8.67
N PRO A 227 -26.06 7.57 -9.94
CA PRO A 227 -25.56 6.39 -10.61
C PRO A 227 -24.06 6.49 -10.97
N ASN A 228 -23.58 7.71 -11.22
CA ASN A 228 -22.19 7.95 -11.64
C ASN A 228 -21.45 8.80 -10.59
N VAL A 229 -20.45 8.21 -9.98
CA VAL A 229 -19.59 8.90 -8.99
C VAL A 229 -18.47 9.68 -9.69
N LEU A 230 -17.96 9.13 -10.77
CA LEU A 230 -16.88 9.67 -11.60
C LEU A 230 -17.25 9.56 -13.07
N PRO A 231 -16.69 10.37 -13.98
CA PRO A 231 -16.82 10.20 -15.42
C PRO A 231 -16.47 8.77 -15.85
N ALA A 232 -17.19 8.26 -16.86
CA ALA A 232 -17.03 6.88 -17.33
C ALA A 232 -15.61 6.61 -17.88
N ASP A 233 -14.95 7.62 -18.40
CA ASP A 233 -13.62 7.59 -18.98
C ASP A 233 -12.50 7.94 -17.97
N ALA A 234 -12.84 8.28 -16.73
CA ALA A 234 -11.84 8.49 -15.68
C ALA A 234 -11.15 7.16 -15.34
N LYS A 235 -9.86 7.22 -14.95
CA LYS A 235 -9.13 6.03 -14.48
C LYS A 235 -9.80 5.42 -13.24
N PRO A 236 -9.64 4.11 -13.02
CA PRO A 236 -10.15 3.47 -11.81
C PRO A 236 -9.65 4.19 -10.55
N ALA A 237 -10.59 4.54 -9.68
CA ALA A 237 -10.31 5.17 -8.40
C ALA A 237 -10.07 4.13 -7.30
N LEU A 238 -9.46 4.59 -6.20
CA LEU A 238 -9.29 3.83 -4.97
C LEU A 238 -10.10 4.50 -3.86
N TRP A 239 -11.05 3.78 -3.27
CA TRP A 239 -11.96 4.26 -2.24
C TRP A 239 -11.57 3.66 -0.89
N ALA A 240 -10.93 4.44 -0.05
CA ALA A 240 -10.54 4.03 1.30
C ALA A 240 -11.70 4.21 2.30
N HIS A 241 -11.63 3.48 3.41
CA HIS A 241 -12.69 3.43 4.43
C HIS A 241 -14.06 2.98 3.88
N ALA A 242 -14.04 2.04 2.95
CA ALA A 242 -15.25 1.46 2.36
C ALA A 242 -16.20 0.86 3.41
N GLU A 243 -15.68 0.48 4.59
CA GLU A 243 -16.48 0.05 5.74
C GLU A 243 -17.43 1.11 6.29
N ARG A 244 -17.20 2.39 5.97
CA ARG A 244 -18.03 3.53 6.36
C ARG A 244 -19.07 3.91 5.30
N ALA A 245 -18.93 3.41 4.08
CA ALA A 245 -19.77 3.79 2.95
C ALA A 245 -21.14 3.11 2.98
N PRO A 246 -22.20 3.79 2.54
CA PRO A 246 -23.52 3.17 2.36
C PRO A 246 -23.49 2.21 1.16
N ARG A 247 -24.37 1.18 1.20
CA ARG A 247 -24.37 0.10 0.22
C ARG A 247 -24.60 0.56 -1.23
N ASP A 248 -25.40 1.58 -1.42
CA ASP A 248 -25.69 2.17 -2.72
C ASP A 248 -24.45 2.86 -3.34
N LEU A 249 -23.64 3.54 -2.53
CA LEU A 249 -22.34 4.07 -2.96
C LEU A 249 -21.38 2.92 -3.32
N LEU A 250 -21.28 1.89 -2.46
CA LEU A 250 -20.41 0.73 -2.74
C LEU A 250 -20.81 0.03 -4.05
N SER A 251 -22.13 -0.09 -4.34
CA SER A 251 -22.60 -0.65 -5.59
C SER A 251 -22.15 0.20 -6.78
N ALA A 252 -22.37 1.51 -6.75
CA ALA A 252 -21.98 2.41 -7.82
C ALA A 252 -20.46 2.39 -8.09
N VAL A 253 -19.65 2.28 -7.04
CA VAL A 253 -18.18 2.17 -7.12
C VAL A 253 -17.77 0.86 -7.81
N ARG A 254 -18.43 -0.27 -7.44
CA ARG A 254 -18.18 -1.59 -8.05
C ARG A 254 -18.58 -1.65 -9.51
N ASP A 255 -19.76 -1.11 -9.84
CA ASP A 255 -20.28 -1.09 -11.21
C ASP A 255 -19.32 -0.34 -12.16
N ARG A 256 -18.56 0.58 -11.64
CA ARG A 256 -17.50 1.30 -12.36
C ARG A 256 -16.18 0.54 -12.46
N GLY A 257 -15.97 -0.50 -11.68
CA GLY A 257 -14.72 -1.25 -11.60
C GLY A 257 -13.63 -0.59 -10.75
N ASP A 258 -13.99 0.35 -9.89
CA ASP A 258 -13.09 0.98 -8.93
C ASP A 258 -12.72 0.00 -7.80
N ALA A 259 -11.61 0.28 -7.10
CA ALA A 259 -11.18 -0.52 -5.98
C ALA A 259 -11.70 0.04 -4.65
N LEU A 260 -12.07 -0.86 -3.77
CA LEU A 260 -12.49 -0.59 -2.40
C LEU A 260 -11.42 -1.04 -1.42
N SER A 261 -11.06 -0.17 -0.48
CA SER A 261 -10.12 -0.49 0.61
C SER A 261 -10.81 -0.31 1.96
N ALA A 262 -10.57 -1.24 2.86
CA ALA A 262 -11.02 -1.14 4.25
C ALA A 262 -9.81 -1.04 5.19
N SER A 263 -9.94 -0.20 6.22
CA SER A 263 -8.84 0.15 7.12
C SER A 263 -9.28 0.09 8.60
N GLY A 264 -8.30 -0.10 9.49
CA GLY A 264 -8.52 -0.06 10.93
C GLY A 264 -9.31 -1.25 11.51
N VAL A 265 -9.73 -1.11 12.77
CA VAL A 265 -10.37 -2.18 13.55
C VAL A 265 -11.75 -2.61 13.02
N ASN A 266 -12.46 -1.74 12.32
CA ASN A 266 -13.78 -2.06 11.75
C ASN A 266 -13.69 -2.88 10.46
N ALA A 267 -12.50 -3.00 9.88
CA ALA A 267 -12.28 -3.77 8.66
C ALA A 267 -12.65 -5.26 8.82
N ALA A 268 -12.45 -5.86 10.00
CA ALA A 268 -12.82 -7.26 10.23
C ALA A 268 -14.31 -7.52 10.04
N ALA A 269 -15.17 -6.63 10.58
CA ALA A 269 -16.63 -6.74 10.43
C ALA A 269 -17.09 -6.44 8.98
N ALA A 270 -16.41 -5.54 8.28
CA ALA A 270 -16.68 -5.25 6.87
C ALA A 270 -16.28 -6.43 5.97
N LEU A 271 -15.15 -7.07 6.24
CA LEU A 271 -14.69 -8.27 5.53
C LEU A 271 -15.66 -9.45 5.59
N MET A 272 -16.39 -9.58 6.69
CA MET A 272 -17.42 -10.61 6.83
C MET A 272 -18.63 -10.36 5.91
N ARG A 273 -18.82 -9.12 5.46
CA ARG A 273 -19.96 -8.69 4.62
C ARG A 273 -19.58 -8.46 3.16
N GLU A 274 -18.35 -8.03 2.93
CA GLU A 274 -17.88 -7.57 1.61
C GLU A 274 -16.58 -8.31 1.27
N SER A 275 -16.63 -9.16 0.24
CA SER A 275 -15.51 -10.07 -0.11
C SER A 275 -14.43 -9.44 -0.99
N ASP A 276 -14.67 -8.24 -1.52
CA ASP A 276 -13.84 -7.56 -2.52
C ASP A 276 -13.01 -6.37 -2.00
N LEU A 277 -12.92 -6.24 -0.67
CA LEU A 277 -12.16 -5.16 -0.06
C LEU A 277 -10.65 -5.46 -0.06
N ALA A 278 -9.85 -4.50 -0.52
CA ALA A 278 -8.42 -4.48 -0.33
C ALA A 278 -8.05 -4.09 1.12
N TRP A 279 -6.80 -4.27 1.49
CA TRP A 279 -6.28 -3.89 2.79
C TRP A 279 -5.61 -2.51 2.75
N GLY A 280 -5.94 -1.66 3.73
CA GLY A 280 -5.24 -0.43 4.07
C GLY A 280 -4.88 -0.40 5.55
N SER A 281 -3.76 0.21 5.92
CA SER A 281 -3.35 0.37 7.32
C SER A 281 -3.88 1.62 8.00
N ASP A 282 -4.31 2.62 7.23
CA ASP A 282 -4.70 3.94 7.73
C ASP A 282 -3.56 4.61 8.53
N ASP A 283 -3.85 5.11 9.73
CA ASP A 283 -2.87 5.64 10.69
C ASP A 283 -2.15 4.54 11.50
N GLY A 284 -2.45 3.28 11.21
CA GLY A 284 -1.95 2.11 11.95
C GLY A 284 -0.53 1.69 11.59
N VAL A 285 -0.17 0.51 12.05
CA VAL A 285 1.09 -0.15 11.70
C VAL A 285 1.07 -0.51 10.22
N ASN A 286 2.09 -0.12 9.48
CA ASN A 286 2.25 -0.49 8.07
C ASN A 286 2.59 -1.98 7.92
N ALA A 287 1.66 -2.84 8.32
CA ALA A 287 1.78 -4.29 8.35
C ALA A 287 0.45 -4.96 7.97
N PRO A 288 0.47 -6.10 7.27
CA PRO A 288 -0.74 -6.84 6.98
C PRO A 288 -1.44 -7.28 8.29
N PRO A 289 -2.78 -7.20 8.35
CA PRO A 289 -3.52 -7.58 9.54
C PRO A 289 -3.39 -9.08 9.80
N LEU A 290 -3.23 -9.45 11.07
CA LEU A 290 -3.20 -10.83 11.48
C LEU A 290 -4.61 -11.30 11.85
N PRO A 291 -5.05 -12.49 11.40
CA PRO A 291 -6.31 -13.06 11.84
C PRO A 291 -6.29 -13.35 13.35
N GLU A 292 -7.41 -13.09 14.03
CA GLU A 292 -7.63 -13.48 15.40
C GLU A 292 -8.00 -14.98 15.45
N GLY A 293 -7.02 -15.83 15.73
CA GLY A 293 -7.17 -17.29 15.79
C GLY A 293 -7.19 -17.99 14.41
N PRO A 294 -7.41 -19.31 14.36
CA PRO A 294 -7.47 -20.07 13.13
C PRO A 294 -8.80 -19.77 12.40
N PRO A 295 -8.75 -19.13 11.22
CA PRO A 295 -9.96 -18.73 10.52
C PRO A 295 -10.64 -19.94 9.87
N LEU A 296 -11.95 -19.86 9.69
CA LEU A 296 -12.68 -20.76 8.80
C LEU A 296 -12.13 -20.68 7.36
N PRO A 297 -12.19 -21.74 6.55
CA PRO A 297 -11.63 -21.74 5.19
C PRO A 297 -12.06 -20.53 4.32
N ARG A 298 -13.34 -20.14 4.35
CA ARG A 298 -13.85 -18.97 3.60
C ARG A 298 -13.24 -17.66 4.10
N MET A 299 -12.94 -17.55 5.38
CA MET A 299 -12.30 -16.35 5.96
C MET A 299 -10.82 -16.31 5.60
N ALA A 300 -10.14 -17.46 5.55
CA ALA A 300 -8.75 -17.54 5.10
C ALA A 300 -8.62 -17.10 3.63
N GLU A 301 -9.53 -17.55 2.76
CA GLU A 301 -9.57 -17.15 1.36
C GLU A 301 -9.87 -15.64 1.22
N ALA A 302 -10.88 -15.13 1.90
CA ALA A 302 -11.19 -13.69 1.87
C ALA A 302 -10.00 -12.85 2.37
N HIS A 303 -9.32 -13.31 3.41
CA HIS A 303 -8.12 -12.65 3.93
C HIS A 303 -6.97 -12.66 2.91
N TYR A 304 -6.74 -13.80 2.24
CA TYR A 304 -5.77 -13.91 1.16
C TYR A 304 -6.09 -12.94 0.01
N ARG A 305 -7.32 -12.96 -0.50
CA ARG A 305 -7.74 -12.11 -1.61
C ARG A 305 -7.59 -10.63 -1.28
N ARG A 306 -7.88 -10.24 -0.04
CA ARG A 306 -7.69 -8.89 0.47
C ARG A 306 -6.23 -8.44 0.37
N LEU A 307 -5.28 -9.31 0.72
CA LEU A 307 -3.85 -8.98 0.76
C LEU A 307 -3.17 -9.06 -0.61
N TYR A 308 -3.56 -10.03 -1.46
CA TYR A 308 -2.82 -10.36 -2.68
C TYR A 308 -3.58 -10.16 -3.99
N VAL A 309 -4.92 -9.94 -3.94
CA VAL A 309 -5.70 -9.86 -5.19
C VAL A 309 -6.27 -8.46 -5.40
N HIS A 310 -7.10 -7.97 -4.45
CA HIS A 310 -7.87 -6.75 -4.70
C HIS A 310 -7.00 -5.50 -4.77
N GLY A 311 -6.10 -5.32 -3.80
CA GLY A 311 -5.16 -4.19 -3.79
C GLY A 311 -4.13 -4.28 -4.91
N ALA A 312 -3.61 -5.47 -5.17
CA ALA A 312 -2.62 -5.70 -6.22
C ALA A 312 -3.20 -5.43 -7.62
N ARG A 313 -4.46 -5.80 -7.88
CA ARG A 313 -5.12 -5.53 -9.16
C ARG A 313 -5.20 -4.03 -9.45
N TRP A 314 -5.69 -3.23 -8.49
CA TRP A 314 -5.73 -1.78 -8.65
C TRP A 314 -4.33 -1.17 -8.82
N ALA A 315 -3.37 -1.62 -8.00
CA ALA A 315 -1.99 -1.15 -8.09
C ALA A 315 -1.35 -1.52 -9.44
N ALA A 316 -1.65 -2.71 -9.98
CA ALA A 316 -1.20 -3.13 -11.30
C ALA A 316 -1.69 -2.18 -12.40
N ASP A 317 -2.97 -1.82 -12.39
CA ASP A 317 -3.56 -0.87 -13.34
C ASP A 317 -2.92 0.53 -13.18
N HIS A 318 -2.66 0.97 -11.95
CA HIS A 318 -2.11 2.29 -11.67
C HIS A 318 -0.62 2.40 -12.03
N PHE A 319 0.17 1.38 -11.72
CA PHE A 319 1.60 1.35 -12.04
C PHE A 319 1.89 0.89 -13.48
N GLY A 320 0.95 0.21 -14.14
CA GLY A 320 1.13 -0.38 -15.47
C GLY A 320 2.00 -1.62 -15.46
N GLU A 321 2.05 -2.36 -14.35
CA GLU A 321 2.87 -3.55 -14.13
C GLU A 321 2.07 -4.57 -13.32
N GLU A 322 2.19 -5.86 -13.61
CA GLU A 322 1.45 -6.93 -12.93
C GLU A 322 2.01 -7.16 -11.50
N LEU A 323 1.37 -6.56 -10.50
CA LEU A 323 1.78 -6.66 -9.09
C LEU A 323 1.05 -7.80 -8.34
N GLY A 324 1.64 -8.25 -7.23
CA GLY A 324 1.05 -9.28 -6.36
C GLY A 324 1.17 -10.70 -6.89
N VAL A 325 2.00 -10.91 -7.91
CA VAL A 325 2.26 -12.24 -8.49
C VAL A 325 3.75 -12.49 -8.68
N ILE A 326 4.15 -13.74 -8.61
CA ILE A 326 5.43 -14.25 -9.10
C ILE A 326 5.14 -14.97 -10.40
N ALA A 327 5.37 -14.29 -11.52
CA ALA A 327 5.15 -14.81 -12.87
C ALA A 327 6.16 -14.20 -13.85
N PRO A 328 6.54 -14.90 -14.93
CA PRO A 328 7.38 -14.32 -15.97
C PRO A 328 6.77 -13.03 -16.53
N GLY A 329 7.56 -11.96 -16.57
CA GLY A 329 7.13 -10.62 -17.00
C GLY A 329 6.64 -9.72 -15.88
N ALA A 330 6.28 -10.23 -14.71
CA ALA A 330 5.92 -9.43 -13.55
C ALA A 330 7.15 -8.75 -12.93
N PRO A 331 7.00 -7.56 -12.30
CA PRO A 331 8.09 -6.95 -11.57
C PRO A 331 8.53 -7.82 -10.39
N ALA A 332 9.82 -7.83 -10.10
CA ALA A 332 10.37 -8.59 -9.00
C ALA A 332 10.19 -7.82 -7.68
N ASP A 333 8.94 -7.80 -7.17
CA ASP A 333 8.55 -7.32 -5.86
C ASP A 333 8.31 -8.55 -4.96
N LEU A 334 9.36 -8.99 -4.25
CA LEU A 334 9.41 -10.28 -3.56
C LEU A 334 9.65 -10.10 -2.07
N VAL A 335 9.06 -10.99 -1.29
CA VAL A 335 9.30 -11.13 0.16
C VAL A 335 9.78 -12.53 0.45
N MET A 336 10.82 -12.64 1.24
CA MET A 336 11.40 -13.88 1.73
C MET A 336 11.09 -14.03 3.22
N LEU A 337 10.41 -15.11 3.58
CA LEU A 337 9.95 -15.40 4.94
C LEU A 337 10.73 -16.56 5.54
N ASP A 338 11.17 -16.39 6.79
CA ASP A 338 11.76 -17.49 7.59
C ASP A 338 10.64 -18.38 8.13
N TYR A 339 10.06 -19.18 7.24
CA TYR A 339 8.97 -20.10 7.58
C TYR A 339 9.34 -21.54 7.31
N ARG A 340 9.34 -22.35 8.37
CA ARG A 340 9.64 -23.78 8.31
C ARG A 340 8.45 -24.55 8.86
N PRO A 341 7.49 -24.95 8.01
CA PRO A 341 6.30 -25.65 8.47
C PRO A 341 6.65 -27.05 8.99
N ALA A 342 6.00 -27.45 10.10
CA ALA A 342 6.09 -28.82 10.61
C ALA A 342 5.16 -29.79 9.85
N THR A 343 4.30 -29.28 9.00
CA THR A 343 3.33 -30.02 8.17
C THR A 343 3.50 -29.63 6.71
N GLU A 344 2.96 -30.43 5.80
CA GLU A 344 3.07 -30.19 4.36
C GLU A 344 2.51 -28.81 3.97
N LEU A 345 3.32 -27.99 3.30
CA LEU A 345 2.91 -26.75 2.67
C LEU A 345 2.65 -27.00 1.18
N SER A 346 1.39 -27.13 0.80
CA SER A 346 0.94 -27.45 -0.56
C SER A 346 -0.21 -26.53 -0.98
N ASN A 347 -0.65 -26.62 -2.22
CA ASN A 347 -1.81 -25.87 -2.72
C ASN A 347 -3.07 -26.06 -1.86
N ARG A 348 -3.24 -27.24 -1.25
CA ARG A 348 -4.39 -27.54 -0.38
C ARG A 348 -4.28 -26.92 1.01
N THR A 349 -3.07 -26.79 1.53
CA THR A 349 -2.82 -26.37 2.92
C THR A 349 -2.38 -24.91 3.01
N PHE A 350 -2.03 -24.27 1.89
CA PHE A 350 -1.45 -22.94 1.81
C PHE A 350 -2.25 -21.88 2.60
N LEU A 351 -3.57 -21.76 2.37
CA LEU A 351 -4.37 -20.75 3.05
C LEU A 351 -4.36 -20.88 4.58
N HIS A 352 -4.29 -22.09 5.08
CA HIS A 352 -4.16 -22.33 6.52
C HIS A 352 -2.77 -21.92 7.00
N HIS A 353 -1.71 -22.32 6.30
CA HIS A 353 -0.34 -21.89 6.60
C HIS A 353 -0.17 -20.37 6.53
N LEU A 354 -0.81 -19.71 5.54
CA LEU A 354 -0.79 -18.26 5.43
C LEU A 354 -1.26 -17.60 6.73
N THR A 355 -2.45 -17.97 7.18
CA THR A 355 -3.14 -17.30 8.30
C THR A 355 -2.62 -17.72 9.68
N THR A 356 -2.07 -18.91 9.82
CA THR A 356 -1.59 -19.42 11.11
C THR A 356 -0.07 -19.35 11.29
N GLY A 357 0.69 -19.15 10.21
CA GLY A 357 2.16 -19.20 10.23
C GLY A 357 2.84 -18.13 9.39
N LEU A 358 2.65 -18.12 8.07
CA LEU A 358 3.40 -17.26 7.15
C LEU A 358 3.31 -15.77 7.51
N LEU A 359 2.10 -15.24 7.80
CA LEU A 359 1.91 -13.83 8.18
C LEU A 359 2.56 -13.46 9.53
N ARG A 360 2.97 -14.45 10.33
CA ARG A 360 3.65 -14.26 11.62
C ARG A 360 5.14 -14.52 11.56
N SER A 361 5.63 -14.93 10.40
CA SER A 361 7.04 -15.26 10.20
C SER A 361 7.86 -14.01 9.99
N SER A 362 9.12 -14.06 10.41
CA SER A 362 10.05 -12.97 10.19
C SER A 362 10.34 -12.79 8.70
N VAL A 363 10.35 -11.57 8.25
CA VAL A 363 10.83 -11.19 6.91
C VAL A 363 12.35 -11.17 6.94
N SER A 364 12.98 -12.01 6.15
CA SER A 364 14.43 -12.12 6.05
C SER A 364 15.00 -11.45 4.81
N GLY A 365 14.19 -11.26 3.77
CA GLY A 365 14.62 -10.58 2.55
C GLY A 365 13.45 -9.88 1.88
N VAL A 366 13.72 -8.73 1.26
CA VAL A 366 12.76 -8.00 0.44
C VAL A 366 13.46 -7.50 -0.82
N MET A 367 12.79 -7.67 -1.94
CA MET A 367 13.18 -7.11 -3.23
C MET A 367 12.06 -6.24 -3.77
N VAL A 368 12.37 -5.09 -4.33
CA VAL A 368 11.42 -4.19 -4.98
C VAL A 368 11.95 -3.79 -6.35
N ALA A 369 11.18 -4.03 -7.40
CA ALA A 369 11.56 -3.79 -8.78
C ALA A 369 12.96 -4.36 -9.11
N GLY A 370 13.23 -5.59 -8.66
CA GLY A 370 14.49 -6.30 -8.90
C GLY A 370 15.68 -5.86 -8.03
N ASN A 371 15.51 -4.86 -7.16
CA ASN A 371 16.55 -4.40 -6.25
C ASN A 371 16.34 -5.00 -4.86
N VAL A 372 17.36 -5.64 -4.31
CA VAL A 372 17.33 -6.10 -2.91
C VAL A 372 17.35 -4.87 -2.01
N VAL A 373 16.32 -4.72 -1.18
CA VAL A 373 16.20 -3.61 -0.20
C VAL A 373 16.40 -4.09 1.23
N MET A 374 16.22 -5.38 1.47
CA MET A 374 16.53 -6.06 2.75
C MET A 374 17.17 -7.41 2.45
N ASP A 375 18.27 -7.74 3.14
CA ASP A 375 18.93 -9.04 3.08
C ASP A 375 19.26 -9.54 4.47
N ASN A 376 18.94 -10.82 4.74
CA ASN A 376 19.12 -11.45 6.06
C ASN A 376 18.60 -10.59 7.24
N GLY A 377 17.43 -9.96 7.04
CA GLY A 377 16.79 -9.09 8.03
C GLY A 377 17.47 -7.72 8.22
N VAL A 378 18.42 -7.34 7.37
CA VAL A 378 19.09 -6.04 7.42
C VAL A 378 18.71 -5.22 6.19
N LEU A 379 18.26 -3.97 6.40
CA LEU A 379 18.03 -3.02 5.31
C LEU A 379 19.36 -2.64 4.66
N VAL A 380 19.42 -2.68 3.33
CA VAL A 380 20.64 -2.36 2.56
C VAL A 380 20.58 -1.01 1.88
N THR A 381 19.40 -0.37 1.86
CA THR A 381 19.19 0.94 1.23
C THR A 381 19.35 2.10 2.20
N VAL A 382 19.05 1.89 3.48
CA VAL A 382 19.11 2.90 4.55
C VAL A 382 19.63 2.29 5.85
N ASP A 383 20.27 3.12 6.69
CA ASP A 383 20.57 2.73 8.08
C ASP A 383 19.32 2.87 8.95
N GLU A 384 18.75 1.75 9.34
CA GLU A 384 17.51 1.70 10.13
C GLU A 384 17.66 2.39 11.50
N ARG A 385 18.84 2.32 12.12
CA ARG A 385 19.07 2.95 13.41
C ARG A 385 19.10 4.48 13.26
N GLU A 386 19.69 4.97 12.19
CA GLU A 386 19.66 6.39 11.86
C GLU A 386 18.24 6.86 11.57
N VAL A 387 17.48 6.13 10.74
CA VAL A 387 16.06 6.43 10.45
C VAL A 387 15.26 6.52 11.75
N ALA A 388 15.36 5.53 12.64
CA ALA A 388 14.64 5.52 13.91
C ALA A 388 15.08 6.66 14.84
N THR A 389 16.37 7.03 14.86
CA THR A 389 16.88 8.13 15.69
C THR A 389 16.34 9.47 15.20
N ARG A 390 16.41 9.74 13.89
CA ARG A 390 15.88 10.97 13.27
C ARG A 390 14.37 11.09 13.45
N ALA A 391 13.63 9.98 13.27
CA ALA A 391 12.19 9.95 13.52
C ALA A 391 11.85 10.34 14.97
N ARG A 392 12.57 9.82 15.97
CA ARG A 392 12.36 10.19 17.39
C ARG A 392 12.66 11.67 17.66
N GLU A 393 13.73 12.21 17.09
CA GLU A 393 14.07 13.64 17.21
C GLU A 393 12.96 14.52 16.62
N CYS A 394 12.42 14.14 15.44
CA CYS A 394 11.32 14.84 14.80
C CYS A 394 10.03 14.72 15.60
N SER A 395 9.65 13.52 16.06
CA SER A 395 8.42 13.34 16.85
C SER A 395 8.42 14.21 18.09
N ALA A 396 9.56 14.30 18.81
CA ALA A 396 9.69 15.17 19.98
C ALA A 396 9.49 16.66 19.66
N ARG A 397 9.88 17.12 18.47
CA ARG A 397 9.64 18.50 18.01
C ARG A 397 8.18 18.72 17.60
N VAL A 398 7.60 17.78 16.84
CA VAL A 398 6.20 17.83 16.40
C VAL A 398 5.27 17.86 17.63
N TRP A 399 5.51 16.96 18.60
CA TRP A 399 4.67 16.87 19.80
C TRP A 399 4.66 18.17 20.62
N LYS A 400 5.80 18.89 20.68
CA LYS A 400 5.88 20.22 21.33
C LYS A 400 5.11 21.31 20.58
N ARG A 401 4.91 21.17 19.26
CA ARG A 401 4.17 22.16 18.48
C ARG A 401 2.65 21.99 18.60
N ILE A 402 2.17 20.82 19.00
CA ILE A 402 0.76 20.51 19.13
C ILE A 402 0.28 20.43 20.61
N ALA A 403 1.21 20.46 21.58
CA ALA A 403 0.92 20.54 23.00
C ALA A 403 0.51 21.97 23.40
#